data_a327bfbd1ccc1b8e32414b4af0e762ad
#
_entry.id   a327bfbd1ccc1b8e32414b4af0e762ad
#
_cell.length_a   1.000
_cell.length_b   1.000
_cell.length_c   1.000
_cell.angle_alpha   90.00
_cell.angle_beta   90.00
_cell.angle_gamma   90.00
#
_symmetry.space_group_name_H-M   'P 1'
#
loop_
_entity.id
_entity.type
_entity.pdbx_description
1 polymer ?
#
loop_
_entity_poly.entity_id
_entity_poly.type
_entity_poly.pdbx_seq_one_letter_code
_entity_poly.pdbx_strand_id
1 'polypeptide(L)'
;IDAKAAHWRHWYDGTLVTNFEAPPRWVPATLTADQVREVNAMAHIQNELIDEALGRVLGVLDADGRGDGTDVVFTTDHGEFQGDHGFLFKGPFHVDSLMRLPLVWRPAPDRTVQPSVVAEPVGLVDLAPTFCRIAGIEVPQWMDGEPLPASPTEAAVQCRQRVLTEW
;
A
#
# COMPACT_ATOMS: atom_id res chain seq x y z
N ILE A 1 -23.60 0.18 3.07
CA ILE A 1 -23.48 -1.19 3.59
C ILE A 1 -24.55 -2.13 3.02
N ASP A 2 -25.77 -1.63 2.73
CA ASP A 2 -26.89 -2.45 2.27
C ASP A 2 -26.67 -3.17 0.93
N ALA A 3 -25.82 -2.62 0.08
CA ALA A 3 -25.44 -3.24 -1.21
C ALA A 3 -24.30 -4.27 -1.10
N LYS A 4 -23.78 -4.50 0.09
CA LYS A 4 -22.66 -5.41 0.33
C LYS A 4 -23.16 -6.81 0.75
N ALA A 5 -22.28 -7.80 0.68
CA ALA A 5 -22.57 -9.15 1.14
C ALA A 5 -22.95 -9.17 2.64
N ALA A 6 -23.73 -10.18 3.05
CA ALA A 6 -24.32 -10.24 4.40
C ALA A 6 -23.30 -10.12 5.55
N HIS A 7 -22.10 -10.68 5.40
CA HIS A 7 -21.04 -10.60 6.42
C HIS A 7 -20.61 -9.16 6.72
N TRP A 8 -20.69 -8.23 5.75
CA TRP A 8 -20.41 -6.82 5.98
C TRP A 8 -21.37 -6.21 7.01
N ARG A 9 -22.65 -6.56 6.94
CA ARG A 9 -23.66 -6.11 7.91
C ARG A 9 -23.33 -6.62 9.31
N HIS A 10 -22.95 -7.89 9.44
CA HIS A 10 -22.57 -8.46 10.73
C HIS A 10 -21.35 -7.80 11.35
N TRP A 11 -20.35 -7.43 10.54
CA TRP A 11 -19.21 -6.67 11.01
C TRP A 11 -19.61 -5.25 11.43
N TYR A 12 -20.45 -4.59 10.62
CA TYR A 12 -20.91 -3.24 10.89
C TYR A 12 -21.70 -3.14 12.20
N ASP A 13 -22.61 -4.06 12.44
CA ASP A 13 -23.48 -4.12 13.63
C ASP A 13 -22.74 -4.70 14.86
N GLY A 14 -21.49 -5.17 14.71
CA GLY A 14 -20.71 -5.79 15.78
C GLY A 14 -21.24 -7.18 16.22
N THR A 15 -22.05 -7.83 15.39
CA THR A 15 -22.58 -9.16 15.68
C THR A 15 -21.61 -10.28 15.30
N LEU A 16 -20.63 -9.99 14.46
CA LEU A 16 -19.51 -10.87 14.14
C LEU A 16 -18.26 -10.38 14.87
N VAL A 17 -17.99 -10.96 16.03
CA VAL A 17 -16.83 -10.63 16.86
C VAL A 17 -15.68 -11.56 16.49
N THR A 18 -14.98 -11.30 15.42
CA THR A 18 -13.82 -12.11 15.02
C THR A 18 -12.57 -11.26 14.77
N ASN A 19 -12.61 -10.00 15.13
CA ASN A 19 -11.51 -9.12 14.82
C ASN A 19 -10.51 -9.06 15.97
N PHE A 20 -9.35 -9.68 15.81
CA PHE A 20 -8.24 -9.61 16.75
C PHE A 20 -7.63 -8.21 16.83
N GLU A 21 -7.86 -7.38 15.83
CA GLU A 21 -7.17 -6.11 15.66
C GLU A 21 -8.02 -4.90 16.08
N ALA A 22 -9.35 -5.03 16.00
CA ALA A 22 -10.25 -4.00 16.50
C ALA A 22 -10.62 -4.30 17.96
N PRO A 23 -10.46 -3.36 18.88
CA PRO A 23 -10.95 -3.53 20.24
C PRO A 23 -12.45 -3.87 20.21
N PRO A 24 -12.93 -4.83 21.04
CA PRO A 24 -14.36 -5.23 21.05
C PRO A 24 -15.34 -4.07 21.32
N ARG A 25 -14.83 -2.97 21.88
CA ARG A 25 -15.59 -1.74 22.16
C ARG A 25 -15.86 -0.87 20.92
N TRP A 26 -15.29 -1.17 19.77
CA TRP A 26 -15.51 -0.43 18.54
C TRP A 26 -16.54 -1.14 17.68
N VAL A 27 -17.76 -0.68 17.72
CA VAL A 27 -18.83 -1.13 16.84
C VAL A 27 -19.01 -0.09 15.74
N PRO A 28 -18.72 -0.38 14.48
CA PRO A 28 -18.78 0.58 13.37
C PRO A 28 -20.09 1.37 13.34
N ALA A 29 -21.22 0.70 13.51
CA ALA A 29 -22.56 1.33 13.54
C ALA A 29 -22.74 2.40 14.61
N THR A 30 -21.88 2.45 15.62
CA THR A 30 -21.97 3.41 16.74
C THR A 30 -21.01 4.59 16.60
N LEU A 31 -20.15 4.60 15.58
CA LEU A 31 -19.19 5.66 15.37
C LEU A 31 -19.89 6.93 14.87
N THR A 32 -19.56 8.04 15.50
CA THR A 32 -19.99 9.37 15.06
C THR A 32 -19.00 9.92 14.02
N ALA A 33 -19.47 10.86 13.19
CA ALA A 33 -18.62 11.56 12.25
C ALA A 33 -17.47 12.32 12.93
N ASP A 34 -17.67 12.81 14.16
CA ASP A 34 -16.64 13.50 14.93
C ASP A 34 -15.55 12.53 15.38
N GLN A 35 -15.91 11.34 15.84
CA GLN A 35 -14.95 10.31 16.21
C GLN A 35 -14.12 9.85 15.01
N VAL A 36 -14.74 9.70 13.85
CA VAL A 36 -14.02 9.36 12.61
C VAL A 36 -13.04 10.48 12.23
N ARG A 37 -13.45 11.76 12.34
CA ARG A 37 -12.56 12.90 12.08
C ARG A 37 -11.37 12.94 13.05
N GLU A 38 -11.60 12.63 14.33
CA GLU A 38 -10.53 12.57 15.33
C GLU A 38 -9.52 11.47 15.03
N VAL A 39 -10.00 10.27 14.69
CA VAL A 39 -9.11 9.16 14.26
C VAL A 39 -8.29 9.55 13.03
N ASN A 40 -8.92 10.17 12.03
CA ASN A 40 -8.21 10.62 10.83
C ASN A 40 -7.18 11.70 11.13
N ALA A 41 -7.50 12.64 12.05
CA ALA A 41 -6.52 13.65 12.48
C ALA A 41 -5.28 12.99 13.13
N MET A 42 -5.47 11.96 13.95
CA MET A 42 -4.37 11.20 14.55
C MET A 42 -3.57 10.44 13.48
N ALA A 43 -4.23 9.85 12.48
CA ALA A 43 -3.56 9.20 11.35
C ALA A 43 -2.70 10.18 10.55
N HIS A 44 -3.16 11.41 10.33
CA HIS A 44 -2.35 12.46 9.68
C HIS A 44 -1.09 12.80 10.48
N ILE A 45 -1.20 12.94 11.80
CA ILE A 45 -0.02 13.17 12.66
C ILE A 45 0.97 12.00 12.55
N GLN A 46 0.48 10.76 12.53
CA GLN A 46 1.36 9.59 12.33
C GLN A 46 2.05 9.63 10.97
N ASN A 47 1.36 10.04 9.91
CA ASN A 47 1.95 10.19 8.58
C ASN A 47 3.05 11.27 8.55
N GLU A 48 2.89 12.38 9.26
CA GLU A 48 3.94 13.40 9.41
C GLU A 48 5.19 12.84 10.10
N LEU A 49 5.01 12.02 11.14
CA LEU A 49 6.12 11.35 11.82
C LEU A 49 6.85 10.34 10.92
N ILE A 50 6.09 9.63 10.06
CA ILE A 50 6.67 8.71 9.08
C ILE A 50 7.47 9.49 8.03
N ASP A 51 6.94 10.61 7.53
CA ASP A 51 7.62 11.47 6.57
C ASP A 51 8.94 12.02 7.15
N GLU A 52 8.92 12.52 8.38
CA GLU A 52 10.13 12.96 9.09
C GLU A 52 11.14 11.82 9.25
N ALA A 53 10.70 10.63 9.60
CA ALA A 53 11.57 9.45 9.74
C ALA A 53 12.20 9.06 8.40
N LEU A 54 11.41 9.06 7.32
CA LEU A 54 11.89 8.82 5.96
C LEU A 54 12.94 9.87 5.56
N GLY A 55 12.67 11.14 5.82
CA GLY A 55 13.62 12.23 5.57
C GLY A 55 14.97 12.01 6.27
N ARG A 56 14.97 11.53 7.52
CA ARG A 56 16.21 11.19 8.24
C ARG A 56 16.96 10.02 7.58
N VAL A 57 16.25 8.97 7.14
CA VAL A 57 16.88 7.84 6.44
C VAL A 57 17.50 8.28 5.12
N LEU A 58 16.80 9.07 4.32
CA LEU A 58 17.32 9.59 3.05
C LEU A 58 18.53 10.50 3.30
N GLY A 59 18.50 11.35 4.34
CA GLY A 59 19.62 12.19 4.72
C GLY A 59 20.89 11.41 5.08
N VAL A 60 20.77 10.23 5.70
CA VAL A 60 21.91 9.35 5.96
C VAL A 60 22.48 8.78 4.66
N LEU A 61 21.61 8.32 3.74
CA LEU A 61 22.06 7.81 2.43
C LEU A 61 22.84 8.87 1.65
N ASP A 62 22.36 10.12 1.67
CA ASP A 62 23.00 11.24 0.98
C ASP A 62 24.35 11.61 1.66
N ALA A 63 24.40 11.66 2.98
CA ALA A 63 25.61 11.95 3.74
C ALA A 63 26.71 10.90 3.56
N ASP A 64 26.31 9.63 3.41
CA ASP A 64 27.24 8.50 3.16
C ASP A 64 27.65 8.39 1.68
N GLY A 65 27.15 9.26 0.80
CA GLY A 65 27.41 9.21 -0.64
C GLY A 65 26.82 7.97 -1.33
N ARG A 66 25.82 7.34 -0.74
CA ARG A 66 25.16 6.13 -1.28
C ARG A 66 23.89 6.44 -2.05
N GLY A 67 23.41 7.69 -2.01
CA GLY A 67 22.17 8.10 -2.66
C GLY A 67 22.13 7.78 -4.15
N ASP A 68 23.26 7.96 -4.84
CA ASP A 68 23.35 7.77 -6.30
C ASP A 68 23.25 6.31 -6.76
N GLY A 69 23.63 5.36 -5.91
CA GLY A 69 23.57 3.93 -6.20
C GLY A 69 22.41 3.19 -5.52
N THR A 70 21.44 3.92 -4.91
CA THR A 70 20.38 3.32 -4.11
C THR A 70 19.01 3.53 -4.75
N ASP A 71 18.35 2.43 -5.06
CA ASP A 71 16.91 2.42 -5.37
C ASP A 71 16.10 2.59 -4.08
N VAL A 72 15.11 3.48 -4.07
CA VAL A 72 14.22 3.69 -2.93
C VAL A 72 12.79 3.36 -3.35
N VAL A 73 12.16 2.43 -2.64
CA VAL A 73 10.75 2.08 -2.84
C VAL A 73 9.98 2.44 -1.58
N PHE A 74 8.96 3.28 -1.73
CA PHE A 74 8.03 3.62 -0.67
C PHE A 74 6.67 2.99 -0.97
N THR A 75 6.16 2.21 -0.04
CA THR A 75 4.84 1.58 -0.11
C THR A 75 4.37 1.19 1.29
N THR A 76 3.20 0.58 1.39
CA THR A 76 2.64 -0.01 2.61
C THR A 76 2.11 -1.41 2.29
N ASP A 77 1.88 -2.23 3.31
CA ASP A 77 1.35 -3.59 3.20
C ASP A 77 -0.16 -3.62 2.89
N HIS A 78 -0.93 -2.71 3.46
CA HIS A 78 -2.37 -2.53 3.24
C HIS A 78 -2.77 -1.08 3.53
N GLY A 79 -3.98 -0.72 3.13
CA GLY A 79 -4.60 0.55 3.50
C GLY A 79 -5.39 0.48 4.81
N GLU A 80 -6.19 1.49 5.06
CA GLU A 80 -7.04 1.65 6.23
C GLU A 80 -8.42 2.17 5.81
N PHE A 81 -9.48 1.74 6.49
CA PHE A 81 -10.83 2.21 6.19
C PHE A 81 -11.03 3.69 6.49
N GLN A 82 -10.51 4.18 7.58
CA GLN A 82 -10.59 5.59 8.00
C GLN A 82 -12.01 6.22 7.91
N GLY A 83 -13.04 5.42 8.06
CA GLY A 83 -14.44 5.82 7.95
C GLY A 83 -15.14 5.35 6.68
N ASP A 84 -14.42 4.84 5.69
CA ASP A 84 -15.01 4.27 4.48
C ASP A 84 -15.98 3.14 4.84
N HIS A 85 -17.15 3.16 4.22
CA HIS A 85 -18.25 2.23 4.53
C HIS A 85 -18.68 2.22 6.01
N GLY A 86 -18.26 3.21 6.82
CA GLY A 86 -18.51 3.27 8.26
C GLY A 86 -17.56 2.41 9.09
N PHE A 87 -16.48 1.90 8.52
CA PHE A 87 -15.49 1.10 9.21
C PHE A 87 -14.24 1.91 9.59
N LEU A 88 -13.53 1.39 10.59
CA LEU A 88 -12.18 1.79 10.96
C LEU A 88 -11.25 0.58 10.85
N PHE A 89 -9.94 0.84 10.86
CA PHE A 89 -8.92 -0.18 10.75
C PHE A 89 -8.96 -0.95 9.43
N LYS A 90 -8.70 -2.24 9.45
CA LYS A 90 -8.60 -3.12 8.29
C LYS A 90 -9.39 -4.41 8.52
N GLY A 91 -9.38 -5.30 7.56
CA GLY A 91 -10.04 -6.60 7.63
C GLY A 91 -10.04 -7.30 6.26
N PRO A 92 -10.66 -8.47 6.15
CA PRO A 92 -10.67 -9.28 4.92
C PRO A 92 -11.65 -8.69 3.88
N PHE A 93 -11.39 -7.45 3.47
CA PHE A 93 -12.25 -6.73 2.54
C PHE A 93 -11.44 -6.24 1.35
N HIS A 94 -11.86 -6.60 0.14
CA HIS A 94 -11.25 -6.12 -1.10
C HIS A 94 -11.96 -4.83 -1.55
N VAL A 95 -11.50 -3.71 -1.04
CA VAL A 95 -11.99 -2.36 -1.35
C VAL A 95 -10.82 -1.40 -1.58
N ASP A 96 -11.05 -0.34 -2.32
CA ASP A 96 -10.01 0.62 -2.69
C ASP A 96 -9.24 1.17 -1.48
N SER A 97 -9.94 1.51 -0.40
CA SER A 97 -9.31 2.04 0.82
C SER A 97 -8.30 1.09 1.46
N LEU A 98 -8.43 -0.21 1.23
CA LEU A 98 -7.50 -1.23 1.75
C LEU A 98 -6.51 -1.71 0.69
N MET A 99 -6.90 -1.73 -0.57
CA MET A 99 -6.15 -2.40 -1.65
C MET A 99 -5.38 -1.43 -2.55
N ARG A 100 -5.80 -0.17 -2.65
CA ARG A 100 -5.13 0.83 -3.47
C ARG A 100 -4.04 1.52 -2.66
N LEU A 101 -2.84 0.97 -2.73
CA LEU A 101 -1.71 1.39 -1.92
C LEU A 101 -0.87 2.46 -2.61
N PRO A 102 -0.23 3.36 -1.85
CA PRO A 102 0.82 4.21 -2.41
C PRO A 102 1.99 3.33 -2.84
N LEU A 103 2.52 3.59 -4.03
CA LEU A 103 3.74 2.98 -4.51
C LEU A 103 4.55 4.03 -5.25
N VAL A 104 5.68 4.38 -4.69
CA VAL A 104 6.65 5.32 -5.28
C VAL A 104 8.00 4.61 -5.38
N TRP A 105 8.53 4.52 -6.57
CA TRP A 105 9.89 4.02 -6.80
C TRP A 105 10.76 5.14 -7.33
N ARG A 106 11.79 5.47 -6.58
CA ARG A 106 12.91 6.32 -7.01
C ARG A 106 14.07 5.40 -7.40
N PRO A 107 14.28 5.15 -8.68
CA PRO A 107 15.45 4.41 -9.14
C PRO A 107 16.74 5.10 -8.73
N ALA A 108 17.82 4.35 -8.58
CA ALA A 108 19.14 4.93 -8.38
C ALA A 108 19.47 5.92 -9.53
N PRO A 109 20.02 7.12 -9.26
CA PRO A 109 20.31 8.14 -10.26
C PRO A 109 21.23 7.68 -11.39
N ASP A 110 22.06 6.67 -11.17
CA ASP A 110 22.89 6.05 -12.22
C ASP A 110 22.06 5.29 -13.27
N ARG A 111 20.79 5.02 -13.00
CA ARG A 111 19.82 4.45 -13.94
C ARG A 111 19.13 5.56 -14.71
N THR A 112 19.15 5.48 -16.02
CA THR A 112 18.52 6.50 -16.89
C THR A 112 17.02 6.29 -16.95
N VAL A 113 16.33 6.53 -15.85
CA VAL A 113 14.86 6.46 -15.77
C VAL A 113 14.30 7.86 -15.65
N GLN A 114 13.34 8.20 -16.51
CA GLN A 114 12.66 9.49 -16.45
C GLN A 114 11.46 9.43 -15.49
N PRO A 115 11.22 10.49 -14.70
CA PRO A 115 10.02 10.58 -13.87
C PRO A 115 8.76 10.38 -14.70
N SER A 116 7.92 9.44 -14.27
CA SER A 116 6.69 9.09 -14.98
C SER A 116 5.64 8.49 -14.04
N VAL A 117 4.42 8.39 -14.51
CA VAL A 117 3.33 7.68 -13.82
C VAL A 117 2.98 6.46 -14.66
N VAL A 118 3.00 5.30 -14.02
CA VAL A 118 2.51 4.04 -14.58
C VAL A 118 1.07 3.86 -14.10
N ALA A 119 0.13 3.74 -15.03
CA ALA A 119 -1.29 3.61 -14.74
C ALA A 119 -1.77 2.15 -14.71
N GLU A 120 -0.99 1.24 -15.25
CA GLU A 120 -1.27 -0.19 -15.28
C GLU A 120 -1.23 -0.79 -13.87
N PRO A 121 -2.10 -1.76 -13.57
CA PRO A 121 -2.18 -2.36 -12.26
C PRO A 121 -0.90 -3.13 -11.90
N VAL A 122 -0.38 -2.88 -10.69
CA VAL A 122 0.76 -3.58 -10.11
C VAL A 122 0.41 -3.99 -8.68
N GLY A 123 1.11 -4.98 -8.13
CA GLY A 123 0.85 -5.49 -6.79
C GLY A 123 2.12 -5.64 -5.95
N LEU A 124 1.95 -5.85 -4.63
CA LEU A 124 3.08 -6.09 -3.73
C LEU A 124 3.88 -7.36 -4.10
N VAL A 125 3.22 -8.33 -4.73
CA VAL A 125 3.85 -9.55 -5.25
C VAL A 125 4.94 -9.24 -6.27
N ASP A 126 4.89 -8.09 -6.93
CA ASP A 126 5.84 -7.63 -7.94
C ASP A 126 7.14 -7.06 -7.33
N LEU A 127 7.15 -6.76 -6.04
CA LEU A 127 8.33 -6.17 -5.39
C LEU A 127 9.51 -7.13 -5.35
N ALA A 128 9.30 -8.39 -4.99
CA ALA A 128 10.37 -9.38 -4.90
C ALA A 128 11.09 -9.60 -6.26
N PRO A 129 10.37 -9.86 -7.37
CA PRO A 129 11.02 -9.96 -8.67
C PRO A 129 11.64 -8.62 -9.14
N THR A 130 11.09 -7.47 -8.72
CA THR A 130 11.71 -6.17 -8.98
C THR A 130 13.07 -6.05 -8.30
N PHE A 131 13.18 -6.45 -7.04
CA PHE A 131 14.45 -6.42 -6.32
C PHE A 131 15.48 -7.39 -6.92
N CYS A 132 15.05 -8.56 -7.39
CA CYS A 132 15.93 -9.46 -8.17
C CYS A 132 16.47 -8.75 -9.41
N ARG A 133 15.60 -8.08 -10.18
CA ARG A 133 16.01 -7.33 -11.37
C ARG A 133 16.97 -6.20 -11.04
N ILE A 134 16.71 -5.42 -9.99
CA ILE A 134 17.57 -4.34 -9.50
C ILE A 134 18.97 -4.87 -9.13
N ALA A 135 19.01 -6.01 -8.46
CA ALA A 135 20.26 -6.66 -8.02
C ALA A 135 20.98 -7.42 -9.15
N GLY A 136 20.42 -7.51 -10.36
CA GLY A 136 20.99 -8.30 -11.45
C GLY A 136 20.93 -9.81 -11.21
N ILE A 137 19.97 -10.26 -10.38
CA ILE A 137 19.74 -11.68 -10.07
C ILE A 137 18.59 -12.18 -10.95
N GLU A 138 18.73 -13.39 -11.50
CA GLU A 138 17.64 -14.03 -12.25
C GLU A 138 16.42 -14.22 -11.35
N VAL A 139 15.24 -13.84 -11.85
CA VAL A 139 13.98 -14.02 -11.11
C VAL A 139 13.63 -15.51 -11.07
N PRO A 140 13.54 -16.13 -9.90
CA PRO A 140 13.19 -17.54 -9.77
C PRO A 140 11.80 -17.84 -10.34
N GLN A 141 11.66 -18.97 -11.03
CA GLN A 141 10.39 -19.38 -11.67
C GLN A 141 9.23 -19.60 -10.71
N TRP A 142 9.50 -19.77 -9.41
CA TRP A 142 8.47 -19.93 -8.39
C TRP A 142 7.89 -18.60 -7.87
N MET A 143 8.44 -17.46 -8.28
CA MET A 143 7.87 -16.15 -7.96
C MET A 143 6.68 -15.84 -8.88
N ASP A 144 5.54 -15.53 -8.30
CA ASP A 144 4.29 -15.30 -9.06
C ASP A 144 4.19 -13.87 -9.65
N GLY A 145 4.94 -12.92 -9.11
CA GLY A 145 4.96 -11.53 -9.59
C GLY A 145 5.85 -11.34 -10.83
N GLU A 146 5.72 -10.20 -11.45
CA GLU A 146 6.61 -9.70 -12.50
C GLU A 146 7.30 -8.42 -12.04
N PRO A 147 8.55 -8.13 -12.46
CA PRO A 147 9.21 -6.89 -12.11
C PRO A 147 8.36 -5.67 -12.46
N LEU A 148 8.28 -4.70 -11.54
CA LEU A 148 7.59 -3.43 -11.78
C LEU A 148 8.12 -2.75 -13.04
N PRO A 149 7.27 -2.19 -13.90
CA PRO A 149 7.72 -1.45 -15.06
C PRO A 149 8.40 -0.14 -14.62
N ALA A 150 9.56 0.14 -15.20
CA ALA A 150 10.29 1.37 -14.92
C ALA A 150 9.83 2.56 -15.77
N SER A 151 8.88 2.34 -16.67
CA SER A 151 8.33 3.39 -17.55
C SER A 151 6.95 3.00 -18.07
N PRO A 152 6.15 3.98 -18.55
CA PRO A 152 4.88 3.70 -19.25
C PRO A 152 5.07 2.82 -20.50
N THR A 153 6.19 2.95 -21.19
CA THR A 153 6.49 2.12 -22.38
C THR A 153 6.70 0.66 -21.97
N GLU A 154 7.45 0.39 -20.90
CA GLU A 154 7.62 -0.95 -20.37
C GLU A 154 6.29 -1.52 -19.86
N ALA A 155 5.49 -0.72 -19.16
CA ALA A 155 4.16 -1.10 -18.71
C ALA A 155 3.24 -1.50 -19.89
N ALA A 156 3.25 -0.74 -20.96
CA ALA A 156 2.49 -1.04 -22.17
C ALA A 156 2.93 -2.37 -22.82
N VAL A 157 4.21 -2.71 -22.76
CA VAL A 157 4.73 -4.00 -23.25
C VAL A 157 4.27 -5.16 -22.36
N GLN A 158 4.25 -4.98 -21.04
CA GLN A 158 3.74 -5.99 -20.10
C GLN A 158 2.23 -6.23 -20.26
N CYS A 159 1.48 -5.26 -20.78
CA CYS A 159 0.04 -5.36 -21.04
C CYS A 159 -0.80 -5.80 -19.83
N ARG A 160 -0.44 -5.38 -18.63
CA ARG A 160 -1.14 -5.76 -17.41
C ARG A 160 -2.54 -5.16 -17.38
N GLN A 161 -3.55 -5.99 -17.22
CA GLN A 161 -4.96 -5.57 -17.14
C GLN A 161 -5.54 -5.74 -15.74
N ARG A 162 -4.90 -6.50 -14.89
CA ARG A 162 -5.37 -6.82 -13.54
C ARG A 162 -4.23 -7.25 -12.64
N VAL A 163 -4.44 -7.11 -11.35
CA VAL A 163 -3.63 -7.72 -10.30
C VAL A 163 -4.52 -8.66 -9.49
N LEU A 164 -3.98 -9.79 -9.06
CA LEU A 164 -4.65 -10.69 -8.13
C LEU A 164 -4.32 -10.28 -6.70
N THR A 165 -5.34 -10.22 -5.86
CA THR A 165 -5.19 -10.01 -4.42
C THR A 165 -5.86 -11.15 -3.67
N GLU A 166 -5.17 -11.67 -2.66
CA GLU A 166 -5.64 -12.74 -1.80
C GLU A 166 -5.61 -12.29 -0.33
N TRP A 167 -6.48 -12.94 0.48
CA TRP A 167 -6.52 -12.71 1.92
C TRP A 167 -6.26 -14.02 2.65
#